data_82bcbdaa4f93b8c9f14d2755b06d7e76
#
_entry.id   82bcbdaa4f93b8c9f14d2755b06d7e76
#
_cell.length_a   1.000
_cell.length_b   1.000
_cell.length_c   1.000
_cell.angle_alpha   90.00
_cell.angle_beta   90.00
_cell.angle_gamma   90.00
#
_symmetry.space_group_name_H-M   'P 1'
#
loop_
_entity.id
_entity.type
_entity.pdbx_description
1 polymer ?
#
loop_
_entity_poly.entity_id
_entity_poly.type
_entity_poly.pdbx_seq_one_letter_code
_entity_poly.pdbx_strand_id
1 'polypeptide(L)'
;YLCYMVAIFLILAIGLYTWFCVEKERRKKVICLFGISTLIVLCITGIVWVPSLLQYLQSGRGTGVIESLSSGSFISEVYTTVPIITCTAILIAIVPLYFICKKYKKRKLNIIGILFLLTLLPIFIEPINKMWHTGSYQAFPARYGYITVFLGLIIAADMLNDFNQK
;
A
#
# COMPACT_ATOMS: atom_id res chain seq x y z
N TYR A 1 10.34 -7.01 -6.65
CA TYR A 1 9.91 -6.21 -5.47
C TYR A 1 8.81 -5.22 -5.83
N LEU A 2 9.02 -4.36 -6.84
CA LEU A 2 8.02 -3.36 -7.22
C LEU A 2 6.67 -3.98 -7.55
N CYS A 3 6.65 -5.04 -8.35
CA CYS A 3 5.42 -5.76 -8.72
C CYS A 3 4.70 -6.33 -7.49
N TYR A 4 5.43 -6.83 -6.50
CA TYR A 4 4.86 -7.36 -5.27
C TYR A 4 4.16 -6.26 -4.46
N MET A 5 4.79 -5.11 -4.30
CA MET A 5 4.20 -3.96 -3.60
C MET A 5 2.93 -3.47 -4.29
N VAL A 6 2.98 -3.32 -5.61
CA VAL A 6 1.82 -2.93 -6.42
C VAL A 6 0.69 -3.96 -6.32
N ALA A 7 1.01 -5.26 -6.32
CA ALA A 7 0.02 -6.33 -6.17
C ALA A 7 -0.70 -6.26 -4.81
N ILE A 8 0.04 -6.10 -3.71
CA ILE A 8 -0.57 -5.92 -2.38
C ILE A 8 -1.48 -4.71 -2.36
N PHE A 9 -1.01 -3.57 -2.88
CA PHE A 9 -1.80 -2.35 -2.94
C PHE A 9 -3.09 -2.54 -3.75
N LEU A 10 -3.02 -3.20 -4.92
CA LEU A 10 -4.20 -3.46 -5.75
C LEU A 10 -5.19 -4.40 -5.06
N ILE A 11 -4.72 -5.44 -4.36
CA ILE A 11 -5.58 -6.34 -3.59
C ILE A 11 -6.32 -5.56 -2.50
N LEU A 12 -5.62 -4.71 -1.76
CA LEU A 12 -6.22 -3.85 -0.74
C LEU A 12 -7.24 -2.86 -1.35
N ALA A 13 -6.89 -2.22 -2.45
CA ALA A 13 -7.75 -1.27 -3.14
C ALA A 13 -9.04 -1.93 -3.64
N ILE A 14 -8.93 -3.10 -4.29
CA ILE A 14 -10.08 -3.86 -4.81
C ILE A 14 -10.92 -4.40 -3.65
N GLY A 15 -10.30 -4.89 -2.57
CA GLY A 15 -10.99 -5.34 -1.38
C GLY A 15 -11.83 -4.23 -0.75
N LEU A 16 -11.24 -3.06 -0.52
CA LEU A 16 -11.94 -1.90 0.02
C LEU A 16 -13.05 -1.40 -0.93
N TYR A 17 -12.76 -1.31 -2.23
CA TYR A 17 -13.76 -0.92 -3.21
C TYR A 17 -14.97 -1.87 -3.19
N THR A 18 -14.71 -3.18 -3.19
CA THR A 18 -15.76 -4.21 -3.14
C THR A 18 -16.58 -4.11 -1.86
N TRP A 19 -15.90 -3.86 -0.73
CA TRP A 19 -16.59 -3.73 0.55
C TRP A 19 -17.49 -2.50 0.65
N PHE A 20 -17.02 -1.34 0.20
CA PHE A 20 -17.72 -0.08 0.37
C PHE A 20 -18.66 0.29 -0.78
N CYS A 21 -18.32 -0.08 -2.02
CA CYS A 21 -19.02 0.40 -3.21
C CYS A 21 -19.91 -0.66 -3.88
N VAL A 22 -19.63 -1.97 -3.68
CA VAL A 22 -20.41 -3.04 -4.31
C VAL A 22 -21.53 -3.51 -3.39
N GLU A 23 -22.72 -3.71 -3.97
CA GLU A 23 -23.88 -4.29 -3.28
C GLU A 23 -23.57 -5.69 -2.74
N LYS A 24 -24.09 -6.01 -1.56
CA LYS A 24 -23.79 -7.28 -0.84
C LYS A 24 -23.99 -8.52 -1.71
N GLU A 25 -25.03 -8.53 -2.52
CA GLU A 25 -25.37 -9.68 -3.40
C GLU A 25 -24.34 -9.90 -4.51
N ARG A 26 -23.74 -8.81 -5.02
CA ARG A 26 -22.75 -8.85 -6.10
C ARG A 26 -21.32 -9.04 -5.61
N ARG A 27 -21.03 -8.85 -4.32
CA ARG A 27 -19.67 -8.94 -3.77
C ARG A 27 -19.00 -10.28 -4.06
N LYS A 28 -19.72 -11.40 -3.83
CA LYS A 28 -19.18 -12.74 -4.09
C LYS A 28 -18.79 -12.90 -5.55
N LYS A 29 -19.62 -12.42 -6.49
CA LYS A 29 -19.34 -12.48 -7.93
C LYS A 29 -18.10 -11.66 -8.31
N VAL A 30 -17.96 -10.45 -7.77
CA VAL A 30 -16.81 -9.57 -8.02
C VAL A 30 -15.52 -10.18 -7.48
N ILE A 31 -15.55 -10.71 -6.25
CA ILE A 31 -14.37 -11.37 -5.64
C ILE A 31 -13.99 -12.63 -6.43
N CYS A 32 -14.96 -13.44 -6.83
CA CYS A 32 -14.71 -14.64 -7.63
C CYS A 32 -14.11 -14.29 -9.00
N LEU A 33 -14.67 -13.29 -9.69
CA LEU A 33 -14.17 -12.82 -10.98
C LEU A 33 -12.74 -12.29 -10.85
N PHE A 34 -12.46 -11.50 -9.80
CA PHE A 34 -11.13 -11.01 -9.52
C PHE A 34 -10.14 -12.16 -9.25
N GLY A 35 -10.54 -13.15 -8.44
CA GLY A 35 -9.73 -14.34 -8.17
C GLY A 35 -9.40 -15.13 -9.44
N ILE A 36 -10.41 -15.40 -10.28
CA ILE A 36 -10.21 -16.10 -11.56
C ILE A 36 -9.29 -15.32 -12.50
N SER A 37 -9.52 -14.02 -12.65
CA SER A 37 -8.68 -13.14 -13.48
C SER A 37 -7.24 -13.13 -13.00
N THR A 38 -7.03 -13.05 -11.68
CA THR A 38 -5.69 -13.09 -11.07
C THR A 38 -5.00 -14.43 -11.32
N LEU A 39 -5.73 -15.55 -11.19
CA LEU A 39 -5.20 -16.89 -11.49
C LEU A 39 -4.77 -17.02 -12.96
N ILE A 40 -5.59 -16.55 -13.90
CA ILE A 40 -5.26 -16.56 -15.33
C ILE A 40 -3.98 -15.76 -15.59
N VAL A 41 -3.89 -14.55 -15.03
CA VAL A 41 -2.69 -13.70 -15.18
C VAL A 41 -1.46 -14.38 -14.57
N LEU A 42 -1.58 -15.00 -13.39
CA LEU A 42 -0.50 -15.73 -12.75
C LEU A 42 -0.03 -16.90 -13.60
N CYS A 43 -0.94 -17.64 -14.22
CA CYS A 43 -0.57 -18.74 -15.13
C CYS A 43 0.18 -18.21 -16.37
N ILE A 44 -0.32 -17.16 -17.01
CA ILE A 44 0.31 -16.57 -18.21
C ILE A 44 1.70 -16.01 -17.87
N THR A 45 1.83 -15.32 -16.76
CA THR A 45 3.10 -14.71 -16.33
C THR A 45 4.04 -15.71 -15.64
N GLY A 46 3.62 -16.94 -15.45
CA GLY A 46 4.38 -18.01 -14.78
C GLY A 46 5.77 -18.23 -15.37
N ILE A 47 5.91 -18.09 -16.69
CA ILE A 47 7.19 -18.19 -17.39
C ILE A 47 8.24 -17.23 -16.82
N VAL A 48 7.82 -16.08 -16.34
CA VAL A 48 8.72 -15.05 -15.80
C VAL A 48 8.91 -15.19 -14.29
N TRP A 49 7.82 -15.35 -13.54
CA TRP A 49 7.94 -15.30 -12.08
C TRP A 49 8.37 -16.62 -11.44
N VAL A 50 8.09 -17.78 -12.07
CA VAL A 50 8.50 -19.09 -11.51
C VAL A 50 10.02 -19.23 -11.43
N PRO A 51 10.80 -18.94 -12.49
CA PRO A 51 12.27 -18.96 -12.39
C PRO A 51 12.79 -17.98 -11.33
N SER A 52 12.20 -16.78 -11.26
CA SER A 52 12.58 -15.75 -10.26
C SER A 52 12.31 -16.21 -8.83
N LEU A 53 11.18 -16.91 -8.60
CA LEU A 53 10.84 -17.47 -7.30
C LEU A 53 11.80 -18.61 -6.91
N LEU A 54 12.11 -19.50 -7.84
CA LEU A 54 13.06 -20.59 -7.61
C LEU A 54 14.44 -20.05 -7.25
N GLN A 55 14.91 -19.04 -7.99
CA GLN A 55 16.17 -18.37 -7.68
C GLN A 55 16.15 -17.66 -6.31
N TYR A 56 15.04 -17.05 -5.95
CA TYR A 56 14.85 -16.45 -4.63
C TYR A 56 14.95 -17.50 -3.52
N LEU A 57 14.27 -18.63 -3.66
CA LEU A 57 14.29 -19.73 -2.68
C LEU A 57 15.69 -20.34 -2.54
N GLN A 58 16.46 -20.46 -3.62
CA GLN A 58 17.82 -20.95 -3.62
C GLN A 58 18.84 -19.96 -3.03
N SER A 59 18.53 -18.66 -3.03
CA SER A 59 19.46 -17.60 -2.60
C SER A 59 19.68 -17.53 -1.07
N GLY A 60 19.06 -18.38 -0.28
CA GLY A 60 19.14 -18.36 1.19
C GLY A 60 18.47 -17.15 1.85
N ARG A 61 17.94 -16.21 1.08
CA ARG A 61 17.24 -15.02 1.60
C ARG A 61 15.85 -15.33 2.16
N GLY A 62 15.31 -16.50 1.84
CA GLY A 62 14.01 -16.96 2.34
C GLY A 62 14.08 -17.66 3.71
N THR A 63 15.28 -18.03 4.15
CA THR A 63 15.48 -18.65 5.46
C THR A 63 15.47 -17.58 6.54
N GLY A 64 14.47 -17.63 7.41
CA GLY A 64 14.38 -16.68 8.52
C GLY A 64 13.45 -15.48 8.33
N VAL A 65 12.51 -15.53 7.36
CA VAL A 65 11.52 -14.44 7.21
C VAL A 65 10.78 -14.17 8.51
N ILE A 66 10.35 -15.22 9.23
CA ILE A 66 9.66 -15.09 10.53
C ILE A 66 10.62 -14.51 11.58
N GLU A 67 11.86 -14.99 11.59
CA GLU A 67 12.90 -14.53 12.50
C GLU A 67 13.29 -13.07 12.20
N SER A 68 13.39 -12.70 10.93
CA SER A 68 13.62 -11.33 10.49
C SER A 68 12.45 -10.39 10.86
N LEU A 69 11.20 -10.87 10.80
CA LEU A 69 10.02 -10.09 11.21
C LEU A 69 9.97 -9.87 12.72
N SER A 70 10.42 -10.85 13.51
CA SER A 70 10.44 -10.77 14.97
C SER A 70 11.68 -10.07 15.54
N SER A 71 12.73 -9.91 14.74
CA SER A 71 13.98 -9.27 15.15
C SER A 71 13.91 -7.74 14.97
N GLY A 72 14.50 -7.00 15.91
CA GLY A 72 14.64 -5.55 15.85
C GLY A 72 13.57 -4.76 16.58
N SER A 73 13.59 -3.44 16.39
CA SER A 73 12.67 -2.51 17.02
C SER A 73 11.27 -2.62 16.40
N PHE A 74 10.23 -2.46 17.25
CA PHE A 74 8.85 -2.39 16.77
C PHE A 74 8.55 -1.10 16.01
N ILE A 75 9.20 0.00 16.40
CA ILE A 75 9.04 1.31 15.76
C ILE A 75 10.17 1.51 14.76
N SER A 76 9.82 1.93 13.55
CA SER A 76 10.80 2.23 12.50
C SER A 76 11.75 3.34 12.94
N GLU A 77 13.02 3.24 12.56
CA GLU A 77 14.01 4.23 12.91
C GLU A 77 13.78 5.58 12.19
N VAL A 78 14.13 6.68 12.86
CA VAL A 78 13.84 8.05 12.39
C VAL A 78 14.39 8.31 10.98
N TYR A 79 15.55 7.79 10.63
CA TYR A 79 16.14 7.98 9.30
C TYR A 79 15.41 7.22 8.18
N THR A 80 14.52 6.26 8.50
CA THR A 80 13.67 5.60 7.51
C THR A 80 12.39 6.38 7.24
N THR A 81 11.93 7.16 8.21
CA THR A 81 10.67 7.92 8.15
C THR A 81 10.86 9.35 7.68
N VAL A 82 11.92 10.02 8.13
CA VAL A 82 12.20 11.43 7.83
C VAL A 82 12.23 11.75 6.33
N PRO A 83 12.89 10.99 5.43
CA PRO A 83 12.91 11.33 4.02
C PRO A 83 11.53 11.37 3.37
N ILE A 84 10.61 10.48 3.75
CA ILE A 84 9.25 10.46 3.20
C ILE A 84 8.46 11.66 3.72
N ILE A 85 8.59 11.96 5.00
CA ILE A 85 7.89 13.07 5.64
C ILE A 85 8.38 14.41 5.09
N THR A 86 9.70 14.58 4.95
CA THR A 86 10.29 15.86 4.49
C THR A 86 10.09 16.11 3.01
N CYS A 87 10.13 15.08 2.16
CA CYS A 87 9.84 15.23 0.73
C CYS A 87 8.41 15.66 0.43
N THR A 88 7.50 15.55 1.41
CA THR A 88 6.07 15.81 1.24
C THR A 88 5.48 16.68 2.34
N ALA A 89 6.22 17.70 2.77
CA ALA A 89 5.78 18.62 3.83
C ALA A 89 4.37 19.19 3.62
N ILE A 90 3.98 19.44 2.35
CA ILE A 90 2.62 19.85 1.99
C ILE A 90 1.58 18.80 2.44
N LEU A 91 1.89 17.52 2.34
CA LEU A 91 0.98 16.44 2.72
C LEU A 91 0.77 16.39 4.23
N ILE A 92 1.77 16.77 5.02
CA ILE A 92 1.66 16.85 6.49
C ILE A 92 0.60 17.88 6.91
N ALA A 93 0.48 18.96 6.17
CA ALA A 93 -0.50 20.01 6.46
C ALA A 93 -1.89 19.67 5.88
N ILE A 94 -1.96 19.24 4.64
CA ILE A 94 -3.22 19.07 3.89
C ILE A 94 -3.97 17.80 4.31
N VAL A 95 -3.27 16.69 4.58
CA VAL A 95 -3.92 15.44 4.92
C VAL A 95 -4.64 15.49 6.28
N PRO A 96 -4.09 16.03 7.37
CA PRO A 96 -4.87 16.23 8.59
C PRO A 96 -6.09 17.13 8.39
N LEU A 97 -5.96 18.21 7.61
CA LEU A 97 -7.08 19.08 7.27
C LEU A 97 -8.19 18.31 6.54
N TYR A 98 -7.86 17.41 5.64
CA TYR A 98 -8.81 16.53 4.96
C TYR A 98 -9.66 15.71 5.95
N PHE A 99 -9.03 15.10 6.96
CA PHE A 99 -9.74 14.30 7.96
C PHE A 99 -10.57 15.13 8.94
N ILE A 100 -10.15 16.38 9.23
CA ILE A 100 -10.83 17.31 10.12
C ILE A 100 -12.04 17.96 9.41
N CYS A 101 -11.92 18.29 8.15
CA CYS A 101 -13.00 18.89 7.37
C CYS A 101 -14.08 17.88 7.06
N LYS A 102 -15.08 17.76 7.93
CA LYS A 102 -16.24 16.82 7.84
C LYS A 102 -17.08 16.90 6.56
N LYS A 103 -16.78 17.80 5.62
CA LYS A 103 -17.52 18.04 4.38
C LYS A 103 -17.35 16.92 3.34
N TYR A 104 -16.36 16.06 3.52
CA TYR A 104 -15.97 15.02 2.54
C TYR A 104 -16.71 13.70 2.78
N LYS A 105 -18.01 13.66 2.54
CA LYS A 105 -18.83 12.43 2.61
C LYS A 105 -18.80 11.58 1.33
N LYS A 106 -17.93 11.83 0.37
CA LYS A 106 -17.85 11.03 -0.85
C LYS A 106 -17.22 9.66 -0.54
N ARG A 107 -17.96 8.57 -0.75
CA ARG A 107 -17.49 7.18 -0.52
C ARG A 107 -16.12 6.86 -1.14
N LYS A 108 -15.88 7.36 -2.35
CA LYS A 108 -14.59 7.16 -3.05
C LYS A 108 -13.41 7.79 -2.30
N LEU A 109 -13.59 8.98 -1.75
CA LEU A 109 -12.57 9.68 -0.99
C LEU A 109 -12.25 8.97 0.33
N ASN A 110 -13.26 8.40 0.99
CA ASN A 110 -13.02 7.62 2.21
C ASN A 110 -12.13 6.40 1.92
N ILE A 111 -12.28 5.74 0.76
CA ILE A 111 -11.43 4.61 0.36
C ILE A 111 -9.99 5.08 0.16
N ILE A 112 -9.77 6.18 -0.55
CA ILE A 112 -8.44 6.76 -0.76
C ILE A 112 -7.80 7.14 0.57
N GLY A 113 -8.55 7.75 1.48
CA GLY A 113 -8.08 8.09 2.82
C GLY A 113 -7.67 6.85 3.64
N ILE A 114 -8.46 5.78 3.58
CA ILE A 114 -8.13 4.51 4.26
C ILE A 114 -6.87 3.89 3.63
N LEU A 115 -6.78 3.85 2.30
CA LEU A 115 -5.60 3.36 1.60
C LEU A 115 -4.35 4.17 1.95
N PHE A 116 -4.47 5.50 2.03
CA PHE A 116 -3.39 6.37 2.45
C PHE A 116 -2.91 6.02 3.86
N LEU A 117 -3.82 5.87 4.82
CA LEU A 117 -3.48 5.46 6.19
C LEU A 117 -2.83 4.08 6.23
N LEU A 118 -3.35 3.10 5.46
CA LEU A 118 -2.77 1.76 5.38
C LEU A 118 -1.35 1.77 4.80
N THR A 119 -1.08 2.65 3.83
CA THR A 119 0.27 2.79 3.26
C THR A 119 1.22 3.60 4.15
N LEU A 120 0.69 4.35 5.12
CA LEU A 120 1.49 5.01 6.15
C LEU A 120 1.97 4.05 7.24
N LEU A 121 1.19 3.02 7.57
CA LEU A 121 1.54 2.08 8.66
C LEU A 121 2.94 1.48 8.53
N PRO A 122 3.37 1.00 7.35
CA PRO A 122 4.71 0.45 7.20
C PRO A 122 5.84 1.45 7.47
N ILE A 123 5.57 2.75 7.36
CA ILE A 123 6.57 3.80 7.62
C ILE A 123 6.90 3.86 9.12
N PHE A 124 5.91 3.64 9.97
CA PHE A 124 6.05 3.76 11.43
C PHE A 124 6.28 2.43 12.13
N ILE A 125 5.80 1.32 11.53
CA ILE A 125 5.81 0.00 12.14
C ILE A 125 6.78 -0.90 11.38
N GLU A 126 7.92 -1.18 11.98
CA GLU A 126 9.02 -1.94 11.38
C GLU A 126 8.63 -3.35 10.90
N PRO A 127 7.92 -4.19 11.66
CA PRO A 127 7.47 -5.50 11.18
C PRO A 127 6.62 -5.41 9.91
N ILE A 128 5.72 -4.42 9.81
CA ILE A 128 4.88 -4.23 8.61
C ILE A 128 5.75 -3.77 7.44
N ASN A 129 6.73 -2.91 7.67
CA ASN A 129 7.71 -2.50 6.66
C ASN A 129 8.48 -3.71 6.10
N LYS A 130 8.98 -4.58 6.96
CA LYS A 130 9.66 -5.82 6.56
C LYS A 130 8.75 -6.76 5.77
N MET A 131 7.50 -6.96 6.20
CA MET A 131 6.50 -7.73 5.44
C MET A 131 6.29 -7.15 4.03
N TRP A 132 6.22 -5.83 3.92
CA TRP A 132 6.05 -5.13 2.65
C TRP A 132 7.24 -5.34 1.71
N HIS A 133 8.42 -5.61 2.28
CA HIS A 133 9.67 -5.89 1.57
C HIS A 133 10.04 -7.38 1.50
N THR A 134 9.06 -8.29 1.65
CA THR A 134 9.29 -9.75 1.66
C THR A 134 10.25 -10.24 2.76
N GLY A 135 10.20 -9.60 3.93
CA GLY A 135 10.92 -10.02 5.13
C GLY A 135 12.23 -9.29 5.43
N SER A 136 12.90 -8.72 4.44
CA SER A 136 14.13 -7.97 4.66
C SER A 136 14.37 -6.86 3.65
N TYR A 137 14.99 -5.76 4.08
CA TYR A 137 15.47 -4.71 3.19
C TYR A 137 16.90 -4.30 3.58
N GLN A 138 17.75 -4.02 2.59
CA GLN A 138 19.16 -3.69 2.85
C GLN A 138 19.51 -2.22 2.61
N ALA A 139 18.89 -1.54 1.63
CA ALA A 139 19.35 -0.22 1.21
C ALA A 139 18.26 0.87 1.18
N PHE A 140 17.00 0.53 0.94
CA PHE A 140 15.93 1.51 0.77
C PHE A 140 14.67 1.04 1.48
N PRO A 141 14.52 1.31 2.78
CA PRO A 141 13.42 0.79 3.59
C PRO A 141 12.05 1.35 3.23
N ALA A 142 12.01 2.43 2.44
CA ALA A 142 10.76 3.13 2.13
C ALA A 142 10.45 3.18 0.62
N ARG A 143 10.85 2.16 -0.14
CA ARG A 143 10.63 2.10 -1.61
C ARG A 143 9.16 2.22 -2.02
N TYR A 144 8.23 1.78 -1.20
CA TYR A 144 6.79 1.90 -1.46
C TYR A 144 6.24 3.32 -1.19
N GLY A 145 7.04 4.20 -0.61
CA GLY A 145 6.62 5.55 -0.23
C GLY A 145 6.04 6.38 -1.37
N TYR A 146 6.42 6.09 -2.63
CA TYR A 146 5.82 6.73 -3.78
C TYR A 146 4.30 6.49 -3.88
N ILE A 147 3.79 5.33 -3.44
CA ILE A 147 2.35 5.05 -3.41
C ILE A 147 1.66 5.96 -2.39
N THR A 148 2.26 6.08 -1.20
CA THR A 148 1.76 6.97 -0.15
C THR A 148 1.74 8.44 -0.60
N VAL A 149 2.83 8.89 -1.23
CA VAL A 149 2.93 10.25 -1.80
C VAL A 149 1.86 10.47 -2.86
N PHE A 150 1.69 9.54 -3.77
CA PHE A 150 0.69 9.62 -4.84
C PHE A 150 -0.74 9.72 -4.29
N LEU A 151 -1.10 8.91 -3.30
CA LEU A 151 -2.40 8.97 -2.64
C LEU A 151 -2.60 10.31 -1.92
N GLY A 152 -1.56 10.79 -1.24
CA GLY A 152 -1.60 12.09 -0.59
C GLY A 152 -1.79 13.24 -1.57
N LEU A 153 -1.15 13.20 -2.74
CA LEU A 153 -1.35 14.20 -3.80
C LEU A 153 -2.78 14.17 -4.36
N ILE A 154 -3.39 13.00 -4.51
CA ILE A 154 -4.81 12.89 -4.91
C ILE A 154 -5.72 13.56 -3.88
N ILE A 155 -5.48 13.31 -2.58
CA ILE A 155 -6.22 13.94 -1.50
C ILE A 155 -6.05 15.47 -1.54
N ALA A 156 -4.81 15.94 -1.69
CA ALA A 156 -4.50 17.35 -1.78
C ALA A 156 -5.18 18.04 -2.98
N ALA A 157 -5.12 17.41 -4.14
CA ALA A 157 -5.75 17.93 -5.36
C ALA A 157 -7.28 18.04 -5.21
N ASP A 158 -7.92 17.05 -4.61
CA ASP A 158 -9.37 17.08 -4.36
C ASP A 158 -9.75 18.19 -3.39
N MET A 159 -8.96 18.40 -2.32
CA MET A 159 -9.18 19.51 -1.40
C MET A 159 -9.03 20.87 -2.07
N LEU A 160 -7.98 21.07 -2.88
CA LEU A 160 -7.76 22.33 -3.59
C LEU A 160 -8.88 22.62 -4.58
N ASN A 161 -9.39 21.59 -5.27
CA ASN A 161 -10.53 21.75 -6.17
C ASN A 161 -11.79 22.21 -5.44
N ASP A 162 -12.06 21.69 -4.24
CA ASP A 162 -13.21 22.10 -3.44
C ASP A 162 -13.07 23.55 -2.89
N PHE A 163 -11.83 24.02 -2.63
CA PHE A 163 -11.59 25.41 -2.26
C PHE A 163 -11.85 26.37 -3.43
N ASN A 164 -11.55 25.95 -4.65
CA ASN A 164 -11.71 26.80 -5.84
C ASN A 164 -13.18 26.89 -6.34
N GLN A 165 -14.05 25.99 -5.87
CA GLN A 165 -15.49 25.99 -6.21
C GLN A 165 -16.36 26.84 -5.27
N LYS A 166 -15.77 27.49 -4.29
CA LYS A 166 -16.44 28.41 -3.34
C LYS A 166 -16.13 29.86 -3.67
#